data_5c7932e08341a93dfc01a36c8f9587f8
#
_entry.id   5c7932e08341a93dfc01a36c8f9587f8
#
_cell.length_a   1.000
_cell.length_b   1.000
_cell.length_c   1.000
_cell.angle_alpha   90.00
_cell.angle_beta   90.00
_cell.angle_gamma   90.00
#
_symmetry.space_group_name_H-M   'P 1'
#
loop_
_entity.id
_entity.type
_entity.pdbx_description
1 polymer ?
#
loop_
_entity_poly.entity_id
_entity_poly.type
_entity_poly.pdbx_seq_one_letter_code
_entity_poly.pdbx_strand_id
1 'polypeptide(L)'
;MKINMWKLLIAGLFASAALAGCEDNRNNFMVDDTLSFVNEEQYAGVSVYNGKYEFAILKNGKGQQSAKALLSVSETALAEYNAANGTNYAVLPANCYKLSSSTIGFSDGDTRKFVEVTWDDAAIFALGEGTEYAIPLELTTVNDALAVDANRNVKIINPKRASIGMEKELATPFHPTATHEEITFDGNIVLDNAITTMDLTVNYAIDNSLVEAYNQANGTNYLAAPEGFARLDA
;
A
#
# COMPACT_ATOMS: atom_id res chain seq x y z
N MET A 1 -13.13 -50.97 -61.41
CA MET A 1 -12.31 -49.86 -60.92
C MET A 1 -11.30 -50.43 -59.94
N LYS A 2 -10.06 -50.64 -60.33
CA LYS A 2 -8.99 -51.19 -59.44
C LYS A 2 -8.39 -50.01 -58.68
N ILE A 3 -8.74 -49.85 -57.42
CA ILE A 3 -8.13 -48.88 -56.54
C ILE A 3 -6.72 -49.42 -56.23
N ASN A 4 -5.66 -48.69 -56.63
CA ASN A 4 -4.29 -49.07 -56.36
C ASN A 4 -3.99 -48.96 -54.88
N MET A 5 -3.95 -50.12 -54.22
CA MET A 5 -3.71 -50.27 -52.79
C MET A 5 -2.42 -49.55 -52.31
N TRP A 6 -1.47 -49.33 -53.16
CA TRP A 6 -0.26 -48.57 -52.88
C TRP A 6 -0.51 -47.05 -52.63
N LYS A 7 -1.51 -46.47 -53.35
CA LYS A 7 -1.84 -45.05 -53.12
C LYS A 7 -2.51 -44.84 -51.75
N LEU A 8 -3.21 -45.83 -51.24
CA LEU A 8 -3.82 -45.81 -49.89
C LEU A 8 -2.75 -45.93 -48.79
N LEU A 9 -1.70 -46.74 -49.02
CA LEU A 9 -0.57 -46.88 -48.07
C LEU A 9 0.25 -45.59 -47.95
N ILE A 10 0.47 -44.89 -49.04
CA ILE A 10 1.21 -43.60 -49.01
C ILE A 10 0.38 -42.53 -48.37
N ALA A 11 -0.92 -42.48 -48.61
CA ALA A 11 -1.81 -41.49 -47.93
C ALA A 11 -1.92 -41.76 -46.42
N GLY A 12 -1.87 -43.02 -45.99
CA GLY A 12 -1.87 -43.40 -44.55
C GLY A 12 -0.56 -43.01 -43.84
N LEU A 13 0.59 -43.10 -44.54
CA LEU A 13 1.89 -42.72 -43.96
C LEU A 13 2.03 -41.19 -43.79
N PHE A 14 1.49 -40.39 -44.70
CA PHE A 14 1.50 -38.92 -44.57
C PHE A 14 0.51 -38.43 -43.51
N ALA A 15 -0.61 -39.12 -43.29
CA ALA A 15 -1.54 -38.75 -42.20
C ALA A 15 -1.00 -39.03 -40.81
N SER A 16 -0.20 -40.09 -40.63
CA SER A 16 0.42 -40.44 -39.35
C SER A 16 1.61 -39.51 -39.00
N ALA A 17 2.34 -38.98 -40.00
CA ALA A 17 3.42 -38.04 -39.80
C ALA A 17 2.91 -36.62 -39.42
N ALA A 18 1.68 -36.27 -39.84
CA ALA A 18 1.10 -34.96 -39.48
C ALA A 18 0.56 -34.88 -38.05
N LEU A 19 0.34 -36.05 -37.38
CA LEU A 19 -0.13 -36.13 -36.00
C LEU A 19 1.00 -36.18 -34.95
N ALA A 20 2.24 -36.42 -35.39
CA ALA A 20 3.41 -36.46 -34.49
C ALA A 20 4.11 -35.09 -34.32
N GLY A 21 3.57 -34.01 -34.88
CA GLY A 21 4.28 -32.74 -35.06
C GLY A 21 3.83 -31.59 -34.19
N CYS A 22 3.08 -31.81 -33.14
CA CYS A 22 2.82 -30.78 -32.14
C CYS A 22 3.33 -31.24 -30.76
N GLU A 23 4.63 -31.35 -30.60
CA GLU A 23 5.20 -31.14 -29.28
C GLU A 23 4.85 -29.71 -28.87
N ASP A 24 4.11 -29.59 -27.76
CA ASP A 24 3.82 -28.28 -27.18
C ASP A 24 5.12 -27.70 -26.59
N ASN A 25 5.92 -27.08 -27.48
CA ASN A 25 7.17 -26.46 -27.13
C ASN A 25 7.03 -25.24 -26.20
N ARG A 26 5.80 -24.87 -25.80
CA ARG A 26 5.62 -23.75 -24.87
C ARG A 26 6.36 -23.96 -23.57
N ASN A 27 6.39 -25.17 -23.05
CA ASN A 27 7.07 -25.49 -21.80
C ASN A 27 8.59 -25.39 -21.89
N ASN A 28 9.17 -25.46 -23.10
CA ASN A 28 10.63 -25.36 -23.28
C ASN A 28 11.15 -23.93 -23.18
N PHE A 29 10.27 -22.94 -23.31
CA PHE A 29 10.61 -21.51 -23.21
C PHE A 29 10.14 -20.87 -21.89
N MET A 30 9.47 -21.61 -21.02
CA MET A 30 9.03 -21.12 -19.72
C MET A 30 10.15 -21.32 -18.70
N VAL A 31 10.40 -20.27 -17.91
CA VAL A 31 11.32 -20.33 -16.78
C VAL A 31 10.74 -21.19 -15.65
N ASP A 32 11.61 -21.67 -14.78
CA ASP A 32 11.19 -22.43 -13.59
C ASP A 32 10.32 -21.56 -12.68
N ASP A 33 9.51 -22.24 -11.87
CA ASP A 33 8.59 -21.56 -10.97
C ASP A 33 9.36 -20.73 -9.93
N THR A 34 8.94 -19.48 -9.76
CA THR A 34 9.48 -18.54 -8.77
C THR A 34 8.35 -17.85 -8.02
N LEU A 35 8.58 -17.49 -6.77
CA LEU A 35 7.68 -16.66 -6.00
C LEU A 35 8.12 -15.19 -6.02
N SER A 36 7.15 -14.30 -6.04
CA SER A 36 7.38 -12.85 -5.95
C SER A 36 6.15 -12.11 -5.42
N PHE A 37 6.33 -10.92 -4.88
CA PHE A 37 5.21 -9.99 -4.75
C PHE A 37 4.73 -9.53 -6.12
N VAL A 38 3.42 -9.23 -6.22
CA VAL A 38 2.87 -8.51 -7.38
C VAL A 38 3.38 -7.08 -7.29
N ASN A 39 3.79 -6.58 -8.40
CA ASN A 39 4.23 -5.23 -8.63
C ASN A 39 5.69 -4.90 -8.38
N GLU A 40 6.06 -4.01 -9.23
CA GLU A 40 7.28 -3.26 -9.30
C GLU A 40 7.44 -2.31 -8.11
N GLU A 41 6.35 -1.95 -7.42
CA GLU A 41 6.41 -1.07 -6.26
C GLU A 41 6.65 -1.86 -4.97
N GLN A 42 7.86 -1.75 -4.47
CA GLN A 42 8.24 -2.27 -3.18
C GLN A 42 7.46 -1.62 -2.03
N TYR A 43 7.08 -0.35 -2.18
CA TYR A 43 6.39 0.45 -1.17
C TYR A 43 4.88 0.54 -1.41
N ALA A 44 4.11 0.53 -0.32
CA ALA A 44 2.69 0.83 -0.32
C ALA A 44 2.34 1.74 0.88
N GLY A 45 1.97 2.98 0.60
CA GLY A 45 1.33 3.85 1.59
C GLY A 45 -0.17 3.55 1.62
N VAL A 46 -0.69 3.16 2.78
CA VAL A 46 -2.06 2.65 2.93
C VAL A 46 -2.78 3.39 4.05
N SER A 47 -3.93 4.00 3.75
CA SER A 47 -4.76 4.59 4.80
C SER A 47 -5.29 3.51 5.74
N VAL A 48 -5.06 3.66 7.04
CA VAL A 48 -5.58 2.74 8.06
C VAL A 48 -7.11 2.71 8.10
N TYR A 49 -7.76 3.79 7.67
CA TYR A 49 -9.22 3.93 7.66
C TYR A 49 -9.91 3.22 6.49
N ASN A 50 -9.16 2.56 5.61
CA ASN A 50 -9.74 1.68 4.59
C ASN A 50 -10.09 0.29 5.15
N GLY A 51 -9.89 0.08 6.46
CA GLY A 51 -10.24 -1.15 7.18
C GLY A 51 -9.27 -2.29 6.91
N LYS A 52 -8.82 -2.45 5.69
CA LYS A 52 -7.90 -3.51 5.28
C LYS A 52 -7.08 -3.13 4.05
N TYR A 53 -5.94 -3.78 3.91
CA TYR A 53 -5.11 -3.74 2.72
C TYR A 53 -4.87 -5.16 2.21
N GLU A 54 -5.01 -5.36 0.92
CA GLU A 54 -4.77 -6.65 0.30
C GLU A 54 -3.61 -6.55 -0.71
N PHE A 55 -2.72 -7.52 -0.67
CA PHE A 55 -1.65 -7.68 -1.65
C PHE A 55 -1.56 -9.12 -2.10
N ALA A 56 -0.93 -9.35 -3.25
CA ALA A 56 -0.82 -10.67 -3.81
C ALA A 56 0.62 -11.16 -3.88
N ILE A 57 0.78 -12.48 -3.72
CA ILE A 57 1.99 -13.22 -4.01
C ILE A 57 1.73 -14.02 -5.29
N LEU A 58 2.67 -13.95 -6.23
CA LEU A 58 2.64 -14.66 -7.50
C LEU A 58 3.55 -15.87 -7.45
N LYS A 59 3.09 -16.94 -8.09
CA LYS A 59 3.93 -18.03 -8.57
C LYS A 59 4.05 -17.91 -10.09
N ASN A 60 5.21 -17.47 -10.54
CA ASN A 60 5.54 -17.25 -11.95
C ASN A 60 6.22 -18.51 -12.50
N GLY A 61 6.22 -18.66 -13.82
CA GLY A 61 6.87 -19.78 -14.51
C GLY A 61 5.86 -20.81 -15.03
N LYS A 62 6.23 -22.07 -15.01
CA LYS A 62 5.40 -23.19 -15.52
C LYS A 62 4.16 -23.45 -14.68
N GLY A 63 4.17 -23.03 -13.41
CA GLY A 63 3.03 -23.19 -12.49
C GLY A 63 2.83 -24.62 -11.97
N GLN A 64 3.79 -25.51 -12.18
CA GLN A 64 3.63 -26.95 -11.95
C GLN A 64 4.11 -27.45 -10.58
N GLN A 65 4.81 -26.58 -9.82
CA GLN A 65 5.34 -26.97 -8.52
C GLN A 65 4.47 -26.47 -7.37
N SER A 66 4.29 -27.34 -6.38
CA SER A 66 3.68 -26.92 -5.12
C SER A 66 4.74 -26.31 -4.21
N ALA A 67 4.40 -25.26 -3.48
CA ALA A 67 5.29 -24.58 -2.55
C ALA A 67 4.52 -23.98 -1.37
N LYS A 68 5.26 -23.66 -0.31
CA LYS A 68 4.78 -22.82 0.79
C LYS A 68 5.63 -21.57 0.85
N ALA A 69 5.01 -20.43 0.59
CA ALA A 69 5.57 -19.11 0.83
C ALA A 69 5.51 -18.77 2.31
N LEU A 70 6.54 -18.14 2.84
CA LEU A 70 6.60 -17.58 4.17
C LEU A 70 6.73 -16.06 4.09
N LEU A 71 5.97 -15.36 4.92
CA LEU A 71 6.10 -13.94 5.16
C LEU A 71 6.66 -13.71 6.56
N SER A 72 7.75 -12.98 6.64
CA SER A 72 8.35 -12.56 7.90
C SER A 72 8.58 -11.06 7.90
N VAL A 73 8.58 -10.46 9.09
CA VAL A 73 9.00 -9.06 9.28
C VAL A 73 10.52 -9.03 9.26
N SER A 74 11.10 -8.20 8.39
CA SER A 74 12.55 -8.07 8.19
C SER A 74 13.02 -6.66 8.52
N GLU A 75 13.64 -6.49 9.69
CA GLU A 75 14.24 -5.21 10.09
C GLU A 75 15.39 -4.81 9.15
N THR A 76 16.15 -5.81 8.65
CA THR A 76 17.22 -5.59 7.70
C THR A 76 16.69 -5.00 6.39
N ALA A 77 15.62 -5.56 5.84
CA ALA A 77 14.99 -5.05 4.62
C ALA A 77 14.46 -3.62 4.81
N LEU A 78 13.96 -3.28 6.01
CA LEU A 78 13.54 -1.91 6.32
C LEU A 78 14.72 -0.94 6.38
N ALA A 79 15.82 -1.35 7.01
CA ALA A 79 17.03 -0.53 7.08
C ALA A 79 17.61 -0.25 5.70
N GLU A 80 17.65 -1.27 4.83
CA GLU A 80 18.09 -1.13 3.44
C GLU A 80 17.16 -0.19 2.65
N TYR A 81 15.84 -0.35 2.82
CA TYR A 81 14.86 0.52 2.20
C TYR A 81 15.03 1.98 2.65
N ASN A 82 15.14 2.22 3.96
CA ASN A 82 15.34 3.55 4.53
C ASN A 82 16.60 4.20 3.97
N ALA A 83 17.71 3.47 3.93
CA ALA A 83 18.97 3.98 3.39
C ALA A 83 18.87 4.33 1.90
N ALA A 84 18.20 3.50 1.11
CA ALA A 84 18.05 3.71 -0.33
C ALA A 84 17.12 4.89 -0.69
N ASN A 85 16.11 5.16 0.15
CA ASN A 85 15.05 6.15 -0.14
C ASN A 85 15.14 7.41 0.73
N GLY A 86 16.13 7.52 1.64
CA GLY A 86 16.26 8.66 2.56
C GLY A 86 15.10 8.78 3.55
N THR A 87 14.46 7.66 3.89
CA THR A 87 13.38 7.58 4.86
C THR A 87 13.89 7.12 6.23
N ASN A 88 13.06 7.23 7.27
CA ASN A 88 13.40 6.79 8.63
C ASN A 88 12.22 6.08 9.28
N TYR A 89 11.65 5.10 8.58
CA TYR A 89 10.55 4.31 9.14
C TYR A 89 11.05 3.39 10.25
N ALA A 90 10.28 3.31 11.34
CA ALA A 90 10.41 2.29 12.36
C ALA A 90 9.52 1.08 12.03
N VAL A 91 9.85 -0.10 12.52
CA VAL A 91 8.99 -1.28 12.37
C VAL A 91 7.69 -1.06 13.16
N LEU A 92 6.54 -1.26 12.50
CA LEU A 92 5.24 -1.20 13.15
C LEU A 92 5.12 -2.33 14.18
N PRO A 93 4.77 -2.04 15.45
CA PRO A 93 4.57 -3.06 16.46
C PRO A 93 3.52 -4.11 16.06
N ALA A 94 3.78 -5.37 16.38
CA ALA A 94 2.96 -6.50 15.94
C ALA A 94 1.50 -6.48 16.47
N ASN A 95 1.23 -5.73 17.53
CA ASN A 95 -0.12 -5.53 18.06
C ASN A 95 -0.94 -4.51 17.26
N CYS A 96 -0.33 -3.77 16.34
CA CYS A 96 -1.00 -2.75 15.53
C CYS A 96 -1.65 -3.31 14.26
N TYR A 97 -1.38 -4.56 13.90
CA TYR A 97 -1.91 -5.17 12.69
C TYR A 97 -2.02 -6.69 12.79
N LYS A 98 -2.73 -7.28 11.84
CA LYS A 98 -2.83 -8.73 11.69
C LYS A 98 -2.76 -9.08 10.20
N LEU A 99 -1.90 -10.04 9.86
CA LEU A 99 -1.91 -10.70 8.57
C LEU A 99 -2.93 -11.85 8.56
N SER A 100 -3.67 -12.00 7.47
CA SER A 100 -4.60 -13.14 7.29
C SER A 100 -3.86 -14.49 7.33
N SER A 101 -2.63 -14.51 6.84
CA SER A 101 -1.71 -15.64 6.96
C SER A 101 -0.27 -15.20 6.79
N SER A 102 0.66 -15.81 7.53
CA SER A 102 2.11 -15.70 7.32
C SER A 102 2.68 -16.88 6.53
N THR A 103 1.87 -17.92 6.28
CA THR A 103 2.27 -19.10 5.50
C THR A 103 1.22 -19.35 4.43
N ILE A 104 1.62 -19.25 3.17
CA ILE A 104 0.72 -19.31 2.02
C ILE A 104 1.06 -20.53 1.17
N GLY A 105 0.11 -21.48 1.08
CA GLY A 105 0.27 -22.68 0.25
C GLY A 105 -0.07 -22.41 -1.21
N PHE A 106 0.80 -22.86 -2.10
CA PHE A 106 0.57 -22.94 -3.54
C PHE A 106 0.51 -24.41 -3.94
N SER A 107 -0.58 -24.80 -4.57
CA SER A 107 -0.72 -26.09 -5.24
C SER A 107 -0.25 -26.00 -6.68
N ASP A 108 -0.19 -27.15 -7.36
CA ASP A 108 -0.07 -27.21 -8.80
C ASP A 108 -1.20 -26.38 -9.46
N GLY A 109 -0.86 -25.61 -10.48
CA GLY A 109 -1.79 -24.72 -11.17
C GLY A 109 -2.11 -23.39 -10.46
N ASP A 110 -1.82 -23.24 -9.17
CA ASP A 110 -1.96 -21.94 -8.50
C ASP A 110 -0.94 -20.94 -9.04
N THR A 111 -1.40 -19.76 -9.45
CA THR A 111 -0.52 -18.68 -9.95
C THR A 111 -0.50 -17.45 -9.05
N ARG A 112 -1.51 -17.30 -8.17
CA ARG A 112 -1.67 -16.12 -7.31
C ARG A 112 -2.38 -16.51 -6.02
N LYS A 113 -1.93 -15.91 -4.92
CA LYS A 113 -2.63 -15.94 -3.62
C LYS A 113 -2.63 -14.54 -3.03
N PHE A 114 -3.69 -14.23 -2.30
CA PHE A 114 -3.88 -12.95 -1.65
C PHE A 114 -3.61 -13.05 -0.15
N VAL A 115 -3.04 -12.00 0.39
CA VAL A 115 -2.85 -11.81 1.83
C VAL A 115 -3.45 -10.47 2.21
N GLU A 116 -4.25 -10.49 3.27
CA GLU A 116 -4.90 -9.31 3.82
C GLU A 116 -4.17 -8.85 5.08
N VAL A 117 -4.00 -7.55 5.21
CA VAL A 117 -3.56 -6.85 6.43
C VAL A 117 -4.78 -6.13 7.00
N THR A 118 -5.12 -6.37 8.25
CA THR A 118 -6.11 -5.60 9.01
C THR A 118 -5.41 -4.81 10.09
N TRP A 119 -5.96 -3.65 10.44
CA TRP A 119 -5.36 -2.70 11.36
C TRP A 119 -6.05 -2.75 12.73
N ASP A 120 -5.27 -2.52 13.80
CA ASP A 120 -5.77 -2.10 15.10
C ASP A 120 -5.59 -0.57 15.20
N ASP A 121 -6.63 0.17 14.85
CA ASP A 121 -6.59 1.63 14.78
C ASP A 121 -6.22 2.24 16.13
N ALA A 122 -6.77 1.71 17.22
CA ALA A 122 -6.51 2.21 18.57
C ALA A 122 -5.03 2.02 18.95
N ALA A 123 -4.45 0.87 18.62
CA ALA A 123 -3.05 0.60 18.88
C ALA A 123 -2.13 1.50 18.03
N ILE A 124 -2.49 1.76 16.77
CA ILE A 124 -1.74 2.67 15.88
C ILE A 124 -1.80 4.11 16.41
N PHE A 125 -2.96 4.58 16.85
CA PHE A 125 -3.10 5.91 17.44
C PHE A 125 -2.30 6.07 18.74
N ALA A 126 -2.21 5.02 19.56
CA ALA A 126 -1.45 5.03 20.81
C ALA A 126 0.06 5.17 20.62
N LEU A 127 0.59 4.96 19.41
CA LEU A 127 2.03 5.13 19.12
C LEU A 127 2.50 6.61 19.17
N GLY A 128 1.57 7.55 19.25
CA GLY A 128 1.88 8.99 19.26
C GLY A 128 2.28 9.52 17.87
N GLU A 129 2.71 10.77 17.86
CA GLU A 129 3.14 11.49 16.67
C GLU A 129 4.67 11.54 16.56
N GLY A 130 5.17 11.91 15.37
CA GLY A 130 6.60 12.18 15.12
C GLY A 130 7.41 10.97 14.65
N THR A 131 6.89 9.74 14.72
CA THR A 131 7.53 8.56 14.15
C THR A 131 6.63 7.94 13.07
N GLU A 132 7.18 7.78 11.89
CA GLU A 132 6.52 7.01 10.83
C GLU A 132 6.90 5.53 10.94
N TYR A 133 5.90 4.67 10.74
CA TYR A 133 6.05 3.22 10.89
C TYR A 133 5.80 2.50 9.57
N ALA A 134 6.42 1.33 9.41
CA ALA A 134 6.15 0.44 8.28
C ALA A 134 6.20 -1.02 8.70
N ILE A 135 5.50 -1.88 7.93
CA ILE A 135 5.61 -3.33 8.02
C ILE A 135 6.52 -3.80 6.88
N PRO A 136 7.78 -4.15 7.14
CA PRO A 136 8.69 -4.69 6.14
C PRO A 136 8.47 -6.21 6.02
N LEU A 137 7.72 -6.64 5.04
CA LEU A 137 7.49 -8.06 4.77
C LEU A 137 8.54 -8.59 3.80
N GLU A 138 9.21 -9.65 4.21
CA GLU A 138 10.11 -10.42 3.37
C GLU A 138 9.49 -11.78 3.01
N LEU A 139 9.54 -12.11 1.72
CA LEU A 139 9.03 -13.33 1.15
C LEU A 139 10.15 -14.37 1.01
N THR A 140 9.95 -15.51 1.62
CA THR A 140 10.83 -16.68 1.51
C THR A 140 10.01 -17.94 1.24
N THR A 141 10.66 -19.08 1.12
CA THR A 141 9.98 -20.38 0.95
C THR A 141 10.38 -21.37 2.04
N VAL A 142 9.48 -22.30 2.33
CA VAL A 142 9.79 -23.42 3.23
C VAL A 142 10.70 -24.40 2.48
N ASN A 143 11.85 -24.71 3.07
CA ASN A 143 12.83 -25.67 2.55
C ASN A 143 13.34 -25.35 1.14
N ASP A 144 13.37 -24.08 0.75
CA ASP A 144 13.82 -23.62 -0.57
C ASP A 144 13.16 -24.37 -1.74
N ALA A 145 11.89 -24.72 -1.56
CA ALA A 145 11.11 -25.50 -2.52
C ALA A 145 10.98 -24.81 -3.88
N LEU A 146 10.94 -23.48 -3.89
CA LEU A 146 10.99 -22.63 -5.08
C LEU A 146 11.95 -21.47 -4.85
N ALA A 147 12.56 -20.98 -5.93
CA ALA A 147 13.29 -19.72 -5.89
C ALA A 147 12.32 -18.55 -5.59
N VAL A 148 12.84 -17.51 -4.94
CA VAL A 148 12.16 -16.24 -4.76
C VAL A 148 12.89 -15.19 -5.59
N ASP A 149 12.13 -14.36 -6.30
CA ASP A 149 12.69 -13.26 -7.09
C ASP A 149 13.27 -12.20 -6.15
N ALA A 150 14.60 -12.09 -6.11
CA ALA A 150 15.32 -11.20 -5.21
C ALA A 150 14.98 -9.70 -5.39
N ASN A 151 14.46 -9.32 -6.56
CA ASN A 151 14.04 -7.94 -6.82
C ASN A 151 12.61 -7.66 -6.35
N ARG A 152 11.84 -8.69 -6.03
CA ARG A 152 10.42 -8.61 -5.67
C ARG A 152 10.07 -9.47 -4.46
N ASN A 153 11.01 -9.64 -3.54
CA ASN A 153 10.83 -10.43 -2.31
C ASN A 153 10.57 -9.58 -1.07
N VAL A 154 10.62 -8.24 -1.18
CA VAL A 154 10.36 -7.32 -0.08
C VAL A 154 9.20 -6.41 -0.40
N LYS A 155 8.29 -6.23 0.57
CA LYS A 155 7.17 -5.30 0.52
C LYS A 155 7.16 -4.43 1.78
N ILE A 156 7.21 -3.11 1.60
CA ILE A 156 7.15 -2.13 2.68
C ILE A 156 5.74 -1.55 2.72
N ILE A 157 4.98 -1.81 3.76
CA ILE A 157 3.61 -1.32 3.94
C ILE A 157 3.63 -0.26 5.03
N ASN A 158 3.37 0.99 4.66
CA ASN A 158 3.35 2.13 5.58
C ASN A 158 1.89 2.51 5.89
N PRO A 159 1.41 2.30 7.12
CA PRO A 159 0.07 2.72 7.53
C PRO A 159 0.02 4.24 7.65
N LYS A 160 -0.76 4.87 6.80
CA LYS A 160 -0.99 6.32 6.82
C LYS A 160 -2.18 6.66 7.70
N ARG A 161 -1.95 7.47 8.73
CA ARG A 161 -3.02 8.09 9.50
C ARG A 161 -3.52 9.32 8.74
N ALA A 162 -4.80 9.63 8.86
CA ALA A 162 -5.31 10.90 8.38
C ALA A 162 -4.86 12.02 9.34
N SER A 163 -4.46 13.14 8.82
CA SER A 163 -4.30 14.37 9.56
C SER A 163 -5.32 15.41 9.09
N ILE A 164 -5.75 16.24 10.01
CA ILE A 164 -6.71 17.31 9.77
C ILE A 164 -5.97 18.63 10.00
N GLY A 165 -6.09 19.52 9.06
CA GLY A 165 -5.51 20.86 9.16
C GLY A 165 -6.38 21.92 8.57
N MET A 166 -6.01 23.15 8.78
CA MET A 166 -6.57 24.28 8.05
C MET A 166 -5.82 24.41 6.71
N GLU A 167 -6.56 24.74 5.65
CA GLU A 167 -5.96 24.95 4.32
C GLU A 167 -4.92 26.08 4.33
N LYS A 168 -5.11 27.07 5.19
CA LYS A 168 -4.20 28.22 5.34
C LYS A 168 -3.95 28.53 6.81
N GLU A 169 -2.71 28.73 7.16
CA GLU A 169 -2.33 29.20 8.50
C GLU A 169 -2.70 30.66 8.74
N LEU A 170 -2.68 31.46 7.70
CA LEU A 170 -2.99 32.91 7.79
C LEU A 170 -3.99 33.30 6.70
N ALA A 171 -5.13 33.79 7.14
CA ALA A 171 -6.10 34.39 6.23
C ALA A 171 -5.55 35.72 5.65
N THR A 172 -6.09 36.13 4.49
CA THR A 172 -5.76 37.43 3.89
C THR A 172 -6.09 38.55 4.88
N PRO A 173 -5.13 39.42 5.21
CA PRO A 173 -5.37 40.53 6.10
C PRO A 173 -6.52 41.41 5.58
N PHE A 174 -7.39 41.82 6.45
CA PHE A 174 -8.43 42.80 6.14
C PHE A 174 -8.33 43.99 7.10
N HIS A 175 -8.80 45.13 6.64
CA HIS A 175 -8.91 46.32 7.47
C HIS A 175 -10.38 46.58 7.77
N PRO A 176 -10.84 46.36 9.03
CA PRO A 176 -12.18 46.73 9.41
C PRO A 176 -12.38 48.22 9.29
N THR A 177 -13.47 48.66 8.69
CA THR A 177 -13.84 50.04 8.61
C THR A 177 -15.10 50.30 9.45
N ALA A 178 -15.31 51.52 9.86
CA ALA A 178 -16.49 51.92 10.67
C ALA A 178 -17.85 51.63 9.98
N THR A 179 -17.80 51.22 8.70
CA THR A 179 -19.00 50.92 7.93
C THR A 179 -19.33 49.41 7.86
N HIS A 180 -18.43 48.52 8.40
CA HIS A 180 -18.66 47.10 8.45
C HIS A 180 -19.09 46.70 9.86
N GLU A 181 -20.31 46.18 9.96
CA GLU A 181 -20.84 45.62 11.21
C GLU A 181 -20.36 44.19 11.41
N GLU A 182 -20.16 43.47 10.31
CA GLU A 182 -19.74 42.08 10.31
C GLU A 182 -18.97 41.75 9.01
N ILE A 183 -17.93 40.92 9.13
CA ILE A 183 -17.16 40.38 8.00
C ILE A 183 -17.05 38.85 8.17
N THR A 184 -17.42 38.10 7.14
CA THR A 184 -17.35 36.65 7.13
C THR A 184 -16.12 36.19 6.38
N PHE A 185 -15.43 35.20 6.93
CA PHE A 185 -14.32 34.48 6.29
C PHE A 185 -14.63 33.01 6.20
N ASP A 186 -14.38 32.43 5.05
CA ASP A 186 -14.46 30.98 4.89
C ASP A 186 -13.11 30.35 5.26
N GLY A 187 -13.15 29.40 6.19
CA GLY A 187 -12.02 28.55 6.55
C GLY A 187 -12.26 27.12 6.09
N ASN A 188 -11.36 26.59 5.26
CA ASN A 188 -11.44 25.20 4.82
C ASN A 188 -10.66 24.31 5.77
N ILE A 189 -11.32 23.25 6.25
CA ILE A 189 -10.67 22.15 6.96
C ILE A 189 -10.31 21.09 5.92
N VAL A 190 -9.03 20.73 5.85
CA VAL A 190 -8.54 19.75 4.91
C VAL A 190 -8.13 18.46 5.62
N LEU A 191 -8.41 17.37 4.95
CA LEU A 191 -8.04 16.02 5.36
C LEU A 191 -7.00 15.49 4.35
N ASP A 192 -5.81 15.14 4.81
CA ASP A 192 -4.71 14.70 3.94
C ASP A 192 -4.89 13.29 3.37
N ASN A 193 -5.66 12.42 4.06
CA ASN A 193 -5.99 11.07 3.60
C ASN A 193 -7.50 10.82 3.66
N ALA A 194 -8.05 10.21 2.62
CA ALA A 194 -9.46 9.87 2.60
C ALA A 194 -9.80 8.85 3.68
N ILE A 195 -10.85 9.13 4.45
CA ILE A 195 -11.47 8.20 5.39
C ILE A 195 -12.72 7.65 4.72
N THR A 196 -12.73 6.34 4.48
CA THR A 196 -13.84 5.67 3.76
C THR A 196 -14.68 4.74 4.63
N THR A 197 -14.23 4.47 5.85
CA THR A 197 -14.83 3.44 6.73
C THR A 197 -15.59 4.00 7.92
N MET A 198 -15.53 5.30 8.15
CA MET A 198 -16.20 5.96 9.28
C MET A 198 -16.53 7.42 8.98
N ASP A 199 -17.56 7.92 9.65
CA ASP A 199 -17.84 9.35 9.68
C ASP A 199 -16.85 10.07 10.59
N LEU A 200 -16.40 11.25 10.17
CA LEU A 200 -15.50 12.09 10.94
C LEU A 200 -16.24 13.29 11.49
N THR A 201 -16.19 13.47 12.81
CA THR A 201 -16.63 14.71 13.46
C THR A 201 -15.44 15.54 13.84
N VAL A 202 -15.38 16.76 13.32
CA VAL A 202 -14.30 17.71 13.62
C VAL A 202 -14.84 18.78 14.57
N ASN A 203 -14.17 18.95 15.71
CA ASN A 203 -14.43 20.04 16.64
C ASN A 203 -13.39 21.13 16.43
N TYR A 204 -13.83 22.36 16.33
CA TYR A 204 -12.94 23.51 16.17
C TYR A 204 -13.37 24.64 17.11
N ALA A 205 -12.40 25.43 17.53
CA ALA A 205 -12.61 26.54 18.44
C ALA A 205 -11.64 27.69 18.16
N ILE A 206 -12.02 28.89 18.57
CA ILE A 206 -11.07 30.01 18.58
C ILE A 206 -10.13 29.81 19.76
N ASP A 207 -8.83 29.77 19.49
CA ASP A 207 -7.79 29.64 20.51
C ASP A 207 -6.76 30.80 20.40
N ASN A 208 -6.96 31.79 21.21
CA ASN A 208 -6.09 32.98 21.26
C ASN A 208 -4.67 32.66 21.80
N SER A 209 -4.47 31.52 22.46
CA SER A 209 -3.13 31.15 22.95
C SER A 209 -2.14 30.85 21.81
N LEU A 210 -2.64 30.46 20.64
CA LEU A 210 -1.83 30.17 19.46
C LEU A 210 -1.17 31.42 18.86
N VAL A 211 -1.68 32.62 19.13
CA VAL A 211 -1.15 33.89 18.58
C VAL A 211 0.28 34.15 19.05
N GLU A 212 0.57 33.87 20.31
CA GLU A 212 1.93 34.05 20.85
C GLU A 212 2.93 33.07 20.21
N ALA A 213 2.57 31.81 20.09
CA ALA A 213 3.38 30.79 19.43
C ALA A 213 3.66 31.16 17.95
N TYR A 214 2.62 31.61 17.25
CA TYR A 214 2.74 32.08 15.87
C TYR A 214 3.69 33.28 15.76
N ASN A 215 3.56 34.30 16.64
CA ASN A 215 4.43 35.46 16.67
C ASN A 215 5.90 35.07 16.85
N GLN A 216 6.18 34.16 17.79
CA GLN A 216 7.53 33.69 18.05
C GLN A 216 8.13 32.96 16.84
N ALA A 217 7.33 32.10 16.18
CA ALA A 217 7.78 31.34 15.03
C ALA A 217 8.02 32.20 13.78
N ASN A 218 7.25 33.27 13.59
CA ASN A 218 7.26 34.10 12.37
C ASN A 218 7.85 35.49 12.55
N GLY A 219 8.31 35.88 13.76
CA GLY A 219 8.85 37.19 14.04
C GLY A 219 7.82 38.30 13.92
N THR A 220 6.54 38.02 14.17
CA THR A 220 5.42 38.96 14.12
C THR A 220 5.03 39.43 15.52
N ASN A 221 4.12 40.39 15.60
CA ASN A 221 3.63 40.93 16.87
C ASN A 221 2.10 41.15 16.81
N TYR A 222 1.35 40.12 16.44
CA TYR A 222 -0.10 40.16 16.43
C TYR A 222 -0.65 40.13 17.85
N LEU A 223 -1.75 40.81 18.06
CA LEU A 223 -2.52 40.73 19.31
C LEU A 223 -3.65 39.74 19.15
N ALA A 224 -3.94 38.97 20.22
CA ALA A 224 -5.10 38.12 20.27
C ALA A 224 -6.40 38.96 20.13
N ALA A 225 -7.39 38.42 19.42
CA ALA A 225 -8.66 39.06 19.28
C ALA A 225 -9.36 39.17 20.66
N PRO A 226 -9.96 40.33 21.02
CA PRO A 226 -10.74 40.44 22.23
C PRO A 226 -11.90 39.43 22.25
N GLU A 227 -12.35 39.06 23.44
CA GLU A 227 -13.53 38.20 23.61
C GLU A 227 -14.75 38.79 22.89
N GLY A 228 -15.47 37.97 22.14
CA GLY A 228 -16.64 38.37 21.36
C GLY A 228 -16.32 39.09 20.05
N PHE A 229 -15.05 39.33 19.72
CA PHE A 229 -14.65 39.98 18.45
C PHE A 229 -14.84 39.06 17.23
N ALA A 230 -14.67 37.78 17.42
CA ALA A 230 -14.87 36.78 16.38
C ALA A 230 -15.79 35.68 16.89
N ARG A 231 -16.58 35.10 16.00
CA ARG A 231 -17.40 33.92 16.26
C ARG A 231 -17.24 32.91 15.14
N LEU A 232 -17.52 31.66 15.44
CA LEU A 232 -17.59 30.57 14.48
C LEU A 232 -19.04 30.23 14.21
N ASP A 233 -19.45 30.30 12.97
CA ASP A 233 -20.76 29.85 12.51
C ASP A 233 -20.61 28.42 11.99
N ALA A 234 -21.44 27.50 12.50
CA ALA A 234 -21.44 26.07 12.13
C ALA A 234 -22.39 25.78 10.98
#